data_a09dc6ee06fd1440a7c6a792c8763cc7
#
_entry.id   a09dc6ee06fd1440a7c6a792c8763cc7
#
_cell.length_a   1.000
_cell.length_b   1.000
_cell.length_c   1.000
_cell.angle_alpha   90.00
_cell.angle_beta   90.00
_cell.angle_gamma   90.00
#
_symmetry.space_group_name_H-M   'P 1'
#
loop_
_entity.id
_entity.type
_entity.pdbx_description
1 polymer ?
#
loop_
_entity_poly.entity_id
_entity_poly.type
_entity_poly.pdbx_seq_one_letter_code
_entity_poly.pdbx_strand_id
1 'polypeptide(L)'
;ALFGSMGAGDKVKLVAYTSAAEAAQAVAKGETSFAVSHQSQILETYQQGGVSIVCAFDEKPLEHGPFAGVQGVGEFGYPYFRNRCFVMACAGTDAEKVAELKKLYDDILADEEVKTWLQDTMLLEVDTMSEDQVKEHIENVKNIVNEYKDIVTG
;
A
#
# COMPACT_ATOMS: atom_id res chain seq x y z
N ALA A 1 -9.78 -9.52 -3.28
CA ALA A 1 -10.51 -9.19 -2.06
C ALA A 1 -11.60 -8.14 -2.35
N LEU A 2 -11.28 -6.87 -2.70
CA LEU A 2 -12.26 -5.78 -2.88
C LEU A 2 -13.43 -6.16 -3.81
N PHE A 3 -13.16 -6.57 -5.04
CA PHE A 3 -14.23 -6.95 -6.00
C PHE A 3 -14.97 -8.21 -5.58
N GLY A 4 -14.31 -9.13 -4.88
CA GLY A 4 -14.96 -10.30 -4.28
C GLY A 4 -15.98 -9.90 -3.22
N SER A 5 -15.62 -9.00 -2.31
CA SER A 5 -16.54 -8.50 -1.27
C SER A 5 -17.73 -7.70 -1.84
N MET A 6 -17.57 -7.12 -3.03
CA MET A 6 -18.65 -6.45 -3.76
C MET A 6 -19.53 -7.42 -4.58
N GLY A 7 -19.26 -8.73 -4.56
CA GLY A 7 -19.95 -9.70 -5.42
C GLY A 7 -19.69 -9.50 -6.92
N ALA A 8 -18.54 -8.91 -7.26
CA ALA A 8 -18.16 -8.60 -8.63
C ALA A 8 -16.84 -9.30 -9.06
N GLY A 9 -16.38 -10.31 -8.31
CA GLY A 9 -15.14 -11.01 -8.59
C GLY A 9 -15.12 -11.69 -9.96
N ASP A 10 -16.22 -12.26 -10.37
CA ASP A 10 -16.43 -12.91 -11.67
C ASP A 10 -16.51 -11.93 -12.87
N LYS A 11 -16.71 -10.63 -12.59
CA LYS A 11 -16.79 -9.57 -13.60
C LYS A 11 -15.47 -8.90 -13.88
N VAL A 12 -14.42 -9.25 -13.12
CA VAL A 12 -13.10 -8.63 -13.20
C VAL A 12 -12.10 -9.62 -13.77
N LYS A 13 -11.47 -9.25 -14.87
CA LYS A 13 -10.34 -9.98 -15.43
C LYS A 13 -9.04 -9.34 -14.96
N LEU A 14 -8.20 -10.12 -14.28
CA LEU A 14 -6.89 -9.67 -13.85
C LEU A 14 -5.89 -9.72 -15.03
N VAL A 15 -5.13 -8.64 -15.19
CA VAL A 15 -4.02 -8.52 -16.13
C VAL A 15 -2.77 -8.17 -15.34
N ALA A 16 -1.74 -8.99 -15.44
CA ALA A 16 -0.47 -8.76 -14.78
C ALA A 16 0.44 -7.90 -15.66
N TYR A 17 1.05 -6.89 -15.06
CA TYR A 17 2.09 -6.04 -15.65
C TYR A 17 3.40 -6.21 -14.90
N THR A 18 4.51 -5.86 -15.52
CA THR A 18 5.84 -6.00 -14.90
C THR A 18 6.10 -4.92 -13.85
N SER A 19 5.38 -3.81 -13.93
CA SER A 19 5.46 -2.72 -12.94
C SER A 19 4.12 -2.02 -12.74
N ALA A 20 3.98 -1.36 -11.60
CA ALA A 20 2.81 -0.54 -11.29
C ALA A 20 2.69 0.69 -12.21
N ALA A 21 3.83 1.26 -12.63
CA ALA A 21 3.85 2.36 -13.60
C ALA A 21 3.33 1.91 -14.97
N GLU A 22 3.70 0.72 -15.44
CA GLU A 22 3.19 0.15 -16.69
C GLU A 22 1.68 -0.09 -16.62
N ALA A 23 1.18 -0.61 -15.48
CA ALA A 23 -0.25 -0.77 -15.26
C ALA A 23 -1.00 0.59 -15.32
N ALA A 24 -0.45 1.66 -14.73
CA ALA A 24 -1.02 3.00 -14.82
C ALA A 24 -1.05 3.54 -16.25
N GLN A 25 0.01 3.31 -17.02
CA GLN A 25 0.06 3.67 -18.44
C GLN A 25 -0.97 2.91 -19.29
N ALA A 26 -1.21 1.63 -18.98
CA ALA A 26 -2.24 0.84 -19.64
C ALA A 26 -3.66 1.40 -19.40
N VAL A 27 -3.93 1.91 -18.19
CA VAL A 27 -5.18 2.63 -17.89
C VAL A 27 -5.25 3.93 -18.68
N ALA A 28 -4.20 4.72 -18.70
CA ALA A 28 -4.15 5.99 -19.44
C ALA A 28 -4.37 5.82 -20.94
N LYS A 29 -3.95 4.67 -21.49
CA LYS A 29 -4.17 4.30 -22.92
C LYS A 29 -5.53 3.62 -23.18
N GLY A 30 -6.31 3.32 -22.14
CA GLY A 30 -7.57 2.60 -22.26
C GLY A 30 -7.43 1.09 -22.54
N GLU A 31 -6.25 0.52 -22.36
CA GLU A 31 -5.99 -0.93 -22.51
C GLU A 31 -6.61 -1.72 -21.34
N THR A 32 -6.68 -1.11 -20.16
CA THR A 32 -7.38 -1.63 -18.97
C THR A 32 -8.27 -0.56 -18.37
N SER A 33 -9.34 -0.95 -17.68
CA SER A 33 -10.32 -0.03 -17.13
C SER A 33 -9.84 0.63 -15.83
N PHE A 34 -9.03 -0.06 -15.04
CA PHE A 34 -8.46 0.43 -13.77
C PHE A 34 -7.21 -0.35 -13.40
N ALA A 35 -6.40 0.19 -12.51
CA ALA A 35 -5.24 -0.48 -11.93
C ALA A 35 -5.16 -0.22 -10.43
N VAL A 36 -4.48 -1.11 -9.70
CA VAL A 36 -4.08 -0.91 -8.31
C VAL A 36 -2.58 -0.67 -8.31
N SER A 37 -2.16 0.43 -7.70
CA SER A 37 -0.78 0.89 -7.78
C SER A 37 -0.39 1.67 -6.53
N HIS A 38 0.90 1.80 -6.26
CA HIS A 38 1.40 2.68 -5.21
C HIS A 38 1.36 4.15 -5.66
N GLN A 39 1.12 5.07 -4.74
CA GLN A 39 0.99 6.51 -5.01
C GLN A 39 2.16 7.07 -5.83
N SER A 40 3.40 6.77 -5.43
CA SER A 40 4.60 7.26 -6.11
C SER A 40 4.72 6.79 -7.58
N GLN A 41 4.14 5.65 -7.92
CA GLN A 41 4.22 5.07 -9.26
C GLN A 41 3.21 5.65 -10.24
N ILE A 42 2.15 6.29 -9.73
CA ILE A 42 1.07 6.86 -10.55
C ILE A 42 1.10 8.39 -10.61
N LEU A 43 1.93 9.02 -9.76
CA LEU A 43 1.93 10.47 -9.58
C LEU A 43 2.12 11.22 -10.91
N GLU A 44 3.11 10.85 -11.70
CA GLU A 44 3.38 11.50 -12.98
C GLU A 44 2.20 11.36 -13.96
N THR A 45 1.67 10.15 -14.12
CA THR A 45 0.53 9.88 -15.02
C THR A 45 -0.73 10.63 -14.55
N TYR A 46 -0.94 10.75 -13.26
CA TYR A 46 -2.02 11.53 -12.66
C TYR A 46 -1.85 13.03 -12.93
N GLN A 47 -0.66 13.58 -12.70
CA GLN A 47 -0.36 15.00 -12.94
C GLN A 47 -0.50 15.40 -14.42
N GLN A 48 -0.24 14.46 -15.33
CA GLN A 48 -0.47 14.62 -16.76
C GLN A 48 -1.94 14.48 -17.17
N GLY A 49 -2.84 14.20 -16.25
CA GLY A 49 -4.27 13.99 -16.52
C GLY A 49 -4.60 12.66 -17.21
N GLY A 50 -3.64 11.71 -17.22
CA GLY A 50 -3.82 10.40 -17.86
C GLY A 50 -4.71 9.44 -17.08
N VAL A 51 -4.83 9.62 -15.76
CA VAL A 51 -5.65 8.78 -14.87
C VAL A 51 -6.36 9.61 -13.82
N SER A 52 -7.47 9.08 -13.30
CA SER A 52 -8.18 9.62 -12.14
C SER A 52 -8.08 8.64 -10.97
N ILE A 53 -7.99 9.15 -9.76
CA ILE A 53 -7.93 8.33 -8.56
C ILE A 53 -9.35 8.12 -8.04
N VAL A 54 -9.73 6.86 -7.85
CA VAL A 54 -11.08 6.48 -7.40
C VAL A 54 -11.15 6.34 -5.89
N CYS A 55 -10.19 5.62 -5.30
CA CYS A 55 -10.12 5.36 -3.86
C CYS A 55 -8.71 4.92 -3.45
N ALA A 56 -8.44 4.96 -2.16
CA ALA A 56 -7.24 4.42 -1.54
C ALA A 56 -7.54 3.13 -0.77
N PHE A 57 -6.58 2.21 -0.72
CA PHE A 57 -6.66 1.04 0.16
C PHE A 57 -6.26 1.42 1.58
N ASP A 58 -7.10 2.21 2.21
CA ASP A 58 -6.94 2.71 3.56
C ASP A 58 -8.26 2.70 4.33
N GLU A 59 -8.20 2.87 5.64
CA GLU A 59 -9.36 2.98 6.52
C GLU A 59 -10.09 4.32 6.32
N LYS A 60 -9.32 5.38 6.13
CA LYS A 60 -9.75 6.77 6.10
C LYS A 60 -9.28 7.47 4.83
N PRO A 61 -9.75 8.68 4.54
CA PRO A 61 -9.19 9.50 3.48
C PRO A 61 -7.70 9.74 3.70
N LEU A 62 -6.96 9.81 2.60
CA LEU A 62 -5.54 10.19 2.67
C LEU A 62 -5.41 11.61 3.19
N GLU A 63 -4.53 11.81 4.17
CA GLU A 63 -4.40 13.11 4.87
C GLU A 63 -3.33 14.00 4.24
N HIS A 64 -2.36 13.42 3.52
CA HIS A 64 -1.16 14.12 3.05
C HIS A 64 -0.89 13.89 1.57
N GLY A 65 0.00 14.75 1.03
CA GLY A 65 0.53 14.64 -0.32
C GLY A 65 -0.46 14.99 -1.43
N PRO A 66 -0.11 14.67 -2.68
CA PRO A 66 -0.88 15.07 -3.87
C PRO A 66 -2.24 14.39 -3.99
N PHE A 67 -2.49 13.36 -3.20
CA PHE A 67 -3.74 12.59 -3.18
C PHE A 67 -4.56 12.83 -1.90
N ALA A 68 -4.26 13.89 -1.14
CA ALA A 68 -5.03 14.23 0.05
C ALA A 68 -6.52 14.39 -0.26
N GLY A 69 -7.37 13.84 0.60
CA GLY A 69 -8.83 13.83 0.43
C GLY A 69 -9.37 12.67 -0.42
N VAL A 70 -8.52 11.83 -1.03
CA VAL A 70 -8.98 10.60 -1.68
C VAL A 70 -9.53 9.64 -0.63
N GLN A 71 -10.78 9.23 -0.79
CA GLN A 71 -11.48 8.38 0.17
C GLN A 71 -10.85 7.00 0.31
N GLY A 72 -10.81 6.50 1.55
CA GLY A 72 -10.40 5.13 1.86
C GLY A 72 -11.53 4.13 1.62
N VAL A 73 -11.22 2.95 1.08
CA VAL A 73 -12.22 1.89 0.88
C VAL A 73 -12.80 1.37 2.21
N GLY A 74 -12.07 1.52 3.31
CA GLY A 74 -12.52 1.16 4.66
C GLY A 74 -13.73 1.97 5.13
N GLU A 75 -13.87 3.23 4.70
CA GLU A 75 -15.04 4.07 5.01
C GLU A 75 -16.35 3.46 4.48
N PHE A 76 -16.26 2.65 3.44
CA PHE A 76 -17.40 1.95 2.82
C PHE A 76 -17.58 0.52 3.34
N GLY A 77 -16.81 0.13 4.36
CA GLY A 77 -16.88 -1.21 4.96
C GLY A 77 -16.23 -2.32 4.11
N TYR A 78 -15.41 -1.97 3.11
CA TYR A 78 -14.71 -2.95 2.28
C TYR A 78 -13.38 -3.35 2.89
N PRO A 79 -12.90 -4.59 2.62
CA PRO A 79 -11.62 -5.06 3.12
C PRO A 79 -10.47 -4.27 2.50
N TYR A 80 -9.52 -3.91 3.33
CA TYR A 80 -8.28 -3.23 2.92
C TYR A 80 -7.11 -3.74 3.75
N PHE A 81 -5.92 -3.54 3.26
CA PHE A 81 -4.69 -3.58 4.05
C PHE A 81 -3.71 -2.55 3.50
N ARG A 82 -3.01 -1.89 4.39
CA ARG A 82 -1.96 -0.94 4.01
C ARG A 82 -0.72 -1.71 3.56
N ASN A 83 -0.11 -1.24 2.48
CA ASN A 83 1.21 -1.74 2.10
C ASN A 83 2.24 -1.18 3.08
N ARG A 84 2.94 -2.07 3.79
CA ARG A 84 3.93 -1.70 4.80
C ARG A 84 5.33 -2.06 4.34
N CYS A 85 6.27 -1.14 4.53
CA CYS A 85 7.70 -1.40 4.36
C CYS A 85 8.30 -1.82 5.69
N PHE A 86 9.04 -2.92 5.69
CA PHE A 86 9.72 -3.44 6.87
C PHE A 86 11.22 -3.45 6.65
N VAL A 87 11.96 -3.09 7.70
CA VAL A 87 13.39 -3.36 7.78
C VAL A 87 13.59 -4.67 8.53
N MET A 88 14.35 -5.58 7.96
CA MET A 88 14.55 -6.93 8.47
C MET A 88 16.01 -7.19 8.77
N ALA A 89 16.28 -7.87 9.89
CA ALA A 89 17.57 -8.48 10.18
C ALA A 89 17.57 -9.98 9.81
N CYS A 90 18.72 -10.53 9.52
CA CYS A 90 18.86 -11.98 9.30
C CYS A 90 18.45 -12.78 10.54
N ALA A 91 17.84 -13.93 10.34
CA ALA A 91 17.57 -14.85 11.43
C ALA A 91 18.88 -15.26 12.12
N GLY A 92 18.89 -15.17 13.46
CA GLY A 92 20.10 -15.45 14.26
C GLY A 92 21.05 -14.26 14.43
N THR A 93 20.71 -13.08 13.94
CA THR A 93 21.42 -11.85 14.30
C THR A 93 21.37 -11.66 15.83
N ASP A 94 22.52 -11.30 16.39
CA ASP A 94 22.63 -11.03 17.82
C ASP A 94 21.61 -10.00 18.30
N ALA A 95 20.97 -10.26 19.44
CA ALA A 95 19.88 -9.44 19.95
C ALA A 95 20.32 -8.00 20.28
N GLU A 96 21.56 -7.81 20.72
CA GLU A 96 22.12 -6.48 21.01
C GLU A 96 22.25 -5.67 19.70
N LYS A 97 22.73 -6.30 18.62
CA LYS A 97 22.81 -5.67 17.30
C LYS A 97 21.44 -5.35 16.73
N VAL A 98 20.45 -6.21 16.93
CA VAL A 98 19.07 -5.92 16.51
C VAL A 98 18.53 -4.72 17.27
N ALA A 99 18.79 -4.63 18.57
CA ALA A 99 18.37 -3.48 19.38
C ALA A 99 19.06 -2.17 18.97
N GLU A 100 20.36 -2.22 18.65
CA GLU A 100 21.10 -1.06 18.12
C GLU A 100 20.52 -0.59 16.77
N LEU A 101 20.27 -1.51 15.85
CA LEU A 101 19.67 -1.19 14.55
C LEU A 101 18.28 -0.61 14.72
N LYS A 102 17.45 -1.20 15.59
CA LYS A 102 16.13 -0.67 15.88
C LYS A 102 16.20 0.76 16.40
N LYS A 103 17.07 1.01 17.38
CA LYS A 103 17.26 2.36 17.92
C LYS A 103 17.69 3.35 16.83
N LEU A 104 18.64 2.97 15.97
CA LEU A 104 19.09 3.81 14.86
C LEU A 104 17.91 4.16 13.92
N TYR A 105 17.07 3.18 13.59
CA TYR A 105 15.88 3.42 12.76
C TYR A 105 14.85 4.31 13.45
N ASP A 106 14.59 4.09 14.75
CA ASP A 106 13.69 4.93 15.53
C ASP A 106 14.19 6.38 15.55
N ASP A 107 15.51 6.60 15.74
CA ASP A 107 16.13 7.92 15.72
C ASP A 107 16.01 8.59 14.32
N ILE A 108 16.25 7.84 13.23
CA ILE A 108 16.10 8.33 11.84
C ILE A 108 14.64 8.69 11.55
N LEU A 109 13.69 7.85 11.93
CA LEU A 109 12.28 8.10 11.69
C LEU A 109 11.69 9.19 12.61
N ALA A 110 12.39 9.55 13.68
CA ALA A 110 12.03 10.69 14.53
C ALA A 110 12.47 12.05 13.94
N ASP A 111 13.39 12.04 12.98
CA ASP A 111 13.89 13.25 12.31
C ASP A 111 12.80 13.85 11.38
N GLU A 112 12.49 15.12 11.59
CA GLU A 112 11.42 15.80 10.85
C GLU A 112 11.77 16.02 9.37
N GLU A 113 13.05 16.17 9.00
CA GLU A 113 13.45 16.29 7.59
C GLU A 113 13.25 14.96 6.88
N VAL A 114 13.59 13.84 7.54
CA VAL A 114 13.36 12.49 7.02
C VAL A 114 11.87 12.19 6.88
N LYS A 115 11.07 12.52 7.87
CA LYS A 115 9.61 12.36 7.80
C LYS A 115 9.02 13.13 6.62
N THR A 116 9.35 14.41 6.51
CA THR A 116 8.89 15.27 5.42
C THR A 116 9.29 14.70 4.06
N TRP A 117 10.55 14.26 3.92
CA TRP A 117 11.02 13.65 2.69
C TRP A 117 10.27 12.35 2.35
N LEU A 118 10.05 11.49 3.34
CA LEU A 118 9.28 10.25 3.15
C LEU A 118 7.84 10.54 2.72
N GLN A 119 7.19 11.52 3.32
CA GLN A 119 5.81 11.89 3.03
C GLN A 119 5.68 12.60 1.68
N ASP A 120 6.49 13.59 1.40
CA ASP A 120 6.33 14.47 0.24
C ASP A 120 6.98 13.92 -1.03
N THR A 121 8.09 13.18 -0.90
CA THR A 121 8.84 12.67 -2.05
C THR A 121 8.53 11.20 -2.31
N MET A 122 8.54 10.38 -1.26
CA MET A 122 8.30 8.95 -1.39
C MET A 122 6.83 8.58 -1.28
N LEU A 123 5.99 9.51 -0.85
CA LEU A 123 4.55 9.32 -0.59
C LEU A 123 4.29 8.12 0.34
N LEU A 124 5.13 8.01 1.36
CA LEU A 124 5.04 7.00 2.41
C LEU A 124 4.64 7.66 3.72
N GLU A 125 3.67 7.10 4.40
CA GLU A 125 3.40 7.50 5.78
C GLU A 125 4.42 6.89 6.72
N VAL A 126 4.95 7.71 7.63
CA VAL A 126 5.83 7.25 8.70
C VAL A 126 4.96 6.77 9.86
N ASP A 127 4.92 5.48 10.03
CA ASP A 127 4.14 4.82 11.07
C ASP A 127 5.02 3.78 11.76
N THR A 128 5.21 3.94 13.07
CA THR A 128 6.01 3.02 13.87
C THR A 128 5.09 1.99 14.52
N MET A 129 5.38 0.71 14.29
CA MET A 129 4.61 -0.40 14.83
C MET A 129 5.43 -1.16 15.89
N SER A 130 4.79 -1.57 16.97
CA SER A 130 5.36 -2.56 17.89
C SER A 130 5.43 -3.94 17.21
N GLU A 131 6.24 -4.85 17.76
CA GLU A 131 6.31 -6.22 17.24
C GLU A 131 4.95 -6.93 17.21
N ASP A 132 4.11 -6.69 18.19
CA ASP A 132 2.78 -7.32 18.24
C ASP A 132 1.85 -6.74 17.18
N GLN A 133 1.90 -5.44 16.93
CA GLN A 133 1.17 -4.81 15.82
C GLN A 133 1.66 -5.30 14.45
N VAL A 134 2.97 -5.55 14.29
CA VAL A 134 3.51 -6.16 13.05
C VAL A 134 2.95 -7.57 12.86
N LYS A 135 2.94 -8.41 13.92
CA LYS A 135 2.38 -9.77 13.87
C LYS A 135 0.89 -9.74 13.53
N GLU A 136 0.13 -8.88 14.20
CA GLU A 136 -1.30 -8.70 13.94
C GLU A 136 -1.56 -8.25 12.48
N HIS A 137 -0.78 -7.29 11.97
CA HIS A 137 -0.88 -6.86 10.59
C HIS A 137 -0.63 -8.00 9.60
N ILE A 138 0.44 -8.78 9.80
CA ILE A 138 0.77 -9.94 8.96
C ILE A 138 -0.38 -10.97 8.99
N GLU A 139 -0.92 -11.25 10.17
CA GLU A 139 -2.01 -12.22 10.31
C GLU A 139 -3.31 -11.72 9.64
N ASN A 140 -3.61 -10.43 9.78
CA ASN A 140 -4.74 -9.82 9.08
C ASN A 140 -4.62 -9.92 7.55
N VAL A 141 -3.44 -9.63 7.00
CA VAL A 141 -3.19 -9.79 5.56
C VAL A 141 -3.36 -11.24 5.12
N LYS A 142 -2.83 -12.21 5.89
CA LYS A 142 -3.01 -13.64 5.60
C LYS A 142 -4.50 -14.04 5.61
N ASN A 143 -5.26 -13.56 6.57
CA ASN A 143 -6.69 -13.87 6.67
C ASN A 143 -7.45 -13.34 5.46
N ILE A 144 -7.22 -12.09 5.06
CA ILE A 144 -7.81 -11.49 3.86
C ILE A 144 -7.42 -12.29 2.61
N VAL A 145 -6.14 -12.64 2.44
CA VAL A 145 -5.69 -13.43 1.29
C VAL A 145 -6.34 -14.82 1.28
N ASN A 146 -6.44 -15.50 2.43
CA ASN A 146 -7.05 -16.82 2.53
C ASN A 146 -8.55 -16.80 2.26
N GLU A 147 -9.26 -15.78 2.71
CA GLU A 147 -10.69 -15.61 2.47
C GLU A 147 -11.01 -15.47 0.97
N TYR A 148 -10.13 -14.77 0.23
CA TYR A 148 -10.37 -14.48 -1.20
C TYR A 148 -9.44 -15.25 -2.15
N LYS A 149 -8.71 -16.26 -1.68
CA LYS A 149 -7.70 -16.99 -2.48
C LYS A 149 -8.28 -17.61 -3.75
N ASP A 150 -9.49 -18.15 -3.70
CA ASP A 150 -10.13 -18.84 -4.83
C ASP A 150 -10.47 -17.87 -5.98
N ILE A 151 -10.63 -16.57 -5.68
CA ILE A 151 -10.83 -15.53 -6.68
C ILE A 151 -9.49 -15.14 -7.35
N VAL A 152 -8.38 -15.25 -6.61
CA VAL A 152 -7.05 -14.86 -7.11
C VAL A 152 -6.38 -15.99 -7.90
N THR A 153 -6.69 -17.25 -7.59
CA THR A 153 -6.05 -18.45 -8.17
C THR A 153 -6.87 -19.11 -9.25
N GLY A 154 -8.08 -18.62 -9.54
CA GLY A 154 -9.04 -19.18 -10.51
C GLY A 154 -8.71 -18.97 -11.98
#